data_d60c6a98f88e64f4a44f6cc34fc7bc75
#
_entry.id   d60c6a98f88e64f4a44f6cc34fc7bc75
#
_cell.length_a   1.000
_cell.length_b   1.000
_cell.length_c   1.000
_cell.angle_alpha   90.00
_cell.angle_beta   90.00
_cell.angle_gamma   90.00
#
_symmetry.space_group_name_H-M   'P 1'
#
loop_
_entity.id
_entity.type
_entity.pdbx_description
1 polymer ?
#
loop_
_entity_poly.entity_id
_entity_poly.type
_entity_poly.pdbx_seq_one_letter_code
_entity_poly.pdbx_strand_id
1 'polypeptide(L)'
;MVGLGGIGLNLVAGARLAGARTIIGIDLQPEKLELARKFGATHLVNGAGQDVVARVEEITGRGVHHAFEAIGLGATQRQAIEVTRTGGDVHFIGIPRGKPLELSVMMDLLVRQRSLHGIYMGSSNIRKDIPYYAELYLQGRLNLDDLIAQEVGLEGINEAYERQETGVIARSIIRF
;
A
#
# COMPACT_ATOMS: atom_id res chain seq x y z
N MET A 1 4.32 -3.68 0.89
CA MET A 1 3.15 -2.77 0.99
C MET A 1 2.12 -3.45 1.85
N VAL A 2 1.72 -2.83 2.95
CA VAL A 2 0.70 -3.34 3.87
C VAL A 2 -0.62 -2.65 3.54
N GLY A 3 -1.58 -3.41 3.02
CA GLY A 3 -2.83 -2.93 2.43
C GLY A 3 -2.73 -2.68 0.93
N LEU A 4 -3.56 -3.35 0.14
CA LEU A 4 -3.60 -3.31 -1.33
C LEU A 4 -4.91 -2.72 -1.87
N GLY A 5 -5.46 -1.73 -1.17
CA GLY A 5 -6.49 -0.86 -1.71
C GLY A 5 -5.95 0.07 -2.80
N GLY A 6 -6.75 1.04 -3.25
CA GLY A 6 -6.35 1.95 -4.31
C GLY A 6 -5.02 2.68 -4.06
N ILE A 7 -4.69 3.02 -2.80
CA ILE A 7 -3.39 3.61 -2.45
C ILE A 7 -2.28 2.55 -2.56
N GLY A 8 -2.48 1.37 -1.96
CA GLY A 8 -1.47 0.30 -1.96
C GLY A 8 -1.11 -0.20 -3.35
N LEU A 9 -2.07 -0.32 -4.27
CA LEU A 9 -1.82 -0.68 -5.66
C LEU A 9 -0.96 0.36 -6.39
N ASN A 10 -1.22 1.65 -6.15
CA ASN A 10 -0.38 2.73 -6.68
C ASN A 10 1.03 2.74 -6.06
N LEU A 11 1.19 2.37 -4.78
CA LEU A 11 2.50 2.18 -4.16
C LEU A 11 3.27 1.04 -4.81
N VAL A 12 2.60 -0.07 -5.16
CA VAL A 12 3.19 -1.19 -5.91
C VAL A 12 3.67 -0.71 -7.28
N ALA A 13 2.82 0.01 -8.03
CA ALA A 13 3.18 0.58 -9.32
C ALA A 13 4.35 1.57 -9.22
N GLY A 14 4.35 2.44 -8.22
CA GLY A 14 5.43 3.39 -7.95
C GLY A 14 6.75 2.69 -7.65
N ALA A 15 6.73 1.63 -6.82
CA ALA A 15 7.92 0.83 -6.54
C ALA A 15 8.48 0.14 -7.79
N ARG A 16 7.59 -0.37 -8.67
CA ARG A 16 7.98 -0.92 -9.98
C ARG A 16 8.64 0.14 -10.85
N LEU A 17 8.04 1.33 -10.96
CA LEU A 17 8.60 2.45 -11.72
C LEU A 17 9.96 2.90 -11.19
N ALA A 18 10.15 2.85 -9.86
CA ALA A 18 11.42 3.12 -9.20
C ALA A 18 12.47 1.99 -9.36
N GLY A 19 12.14 0.90 -10.03
CA GLY A 19 13.07 -0.21 -10.28
C GLY A 19 13.29 -1.14 -9.08
N ALA A 20 12.36 -1.19 -8.13
CA ALA A 20 12.46 -2.12 -7.00
C ALA A 20 12.44 -3.58 -7.48
N ARG A 21 13.48 -4.35 -7.11
CA ARG A 21 13.63 -5.75 -7.49
C ARG A 21 12.61 -6.68 -6.83
N THR A 22 12.34 -6.43 -5.56
CA THR A 22 11.41 -7.23 -4.76
C THR A 22 10.32 -6.32 -4.24
N ILE A 23 9.08 -6.59 -4.63
CA ILE A 23 7.89 -5.83 -4.26
C ILE A 23 6.91 -6.81 -3.63
N ILE A 24 6.70 -6.70 -2.31
CA ILE A 24 5.84 -7.60 -1.54
C ILE A 24 4.52 -6.91 -1.28
N GLY A 25 3.43 -7.47 -1.78
CA GLY A 25 2.07 -7.06 -1.47
C GLY A 25 1.51 -7.89 -0.30
N ILE A 26 0.93 -7.23 0.70
CA ILE A 26 0.34 -7.85 1.89
C ILE A 26 -1.10 -7.36 2.02
N ASP A 27 -2.07 -8.27 2.01
CA ASP A 27 -3.49 -8.01 2.24
C ASP A 27 -4.16 -9.26 2.82
N LEU A 28 -5.38 -9.11 3.33
CA LEU A 28 -6.19 -10.23 3.81
C LEU A 28 -7.01 -10.88 2.69
N GLN A 29 -7.26 -10.15 1.61
CA GLN A 29 -8.15 -10.55 0.52
C GLN A 29 -7.36 -11.11 -0.67
N PRO A 30 -7.58 -12.38 -1.06
CA PRO A 30 -6.86 -13.01 -2.19
C PRO A 30 -6.99 -12.24 -3.50
N GLU A 31 -8.15 -11.66 -3.77
CA GLU A 31 -8.45 -10.94 -5.00
C GLU A 31 -7.57 -9.69 -5.14
N LYS A 32 -7.31 -8.98 -4.03
CA LYS A 32 -6.40 -7.83 -4.01
C LYS A 32 -4.95 -8.23 -4.20
N LEU A 33 -4.57 -9.37 -3.62
CA LEU A 33 -3.24 -9.93 -3.83
C LEU A 33 -3.02 -10.23 -5.32
N GLU A 34 -3.97 -10.89 -5.99
CA GLU A 34 -3.83 -11.17 -7.42
C GLU A 34 -3.87 -9.89 -8.27
N LEU A 35 -4.70 -8.90 -7.91
CA LEU A 35 -4.69 -7.61 -8.58
C LEU A 35 -3.34 -6.91 -8.46
N ALA A 36 -2.68 -6.99 -7.30
CA ALA A 36 -1.36 -6.38 -7.10
C ALA A 36 -0.27 -6.93 -8.03
N ARG A 37 -0.40 -8.18 -8.54
CA ARG A 37 0.49 -8.73 -9.58
C ARG A 37 0.47 -7.88 -10.84
N LYS A 38 -0.70 -7.44 -11.28
CA LYS A 38 -0.85 -6.60 -12.48
C LYS A 38 -0.14 -5.26 -12.32
N PHE A 39 -0.09 -4.74 -11.08
CA PHE A 39 0.63 -3.49 -10.76
C PHE A 39 2.13 -3.68 -10.56
N GLY A 40 2.61 -4.92 -10.46
CA GLY A 40 4.03 -5.23 -10.40
C GLY A 40 4.52 -5.83 -9.09
N ALA A 41 3.63 -6.31 -8.21
CA ALA A 41 4.02 -7.09 -7.05
C ALA A 41 4.71 -8.38 -7.49
N THR A 42 5.90 -8.62 -6.95
CA THR A 42 6.70 -9.82 -7.24
C THR A 42 6.39 -10.97 -6.29
N HIS A 43 5.94 -10.64 -5.09
CA HIS A 43 5.58 -11.60 -4.05
C HIS A 43 4.30 -11.15 -3.37
N LEU A 44 3.50 -12.12 -2.96
CA LEU A 44 2.22 -11.89 -2.28
C LEU A 44 2.22 -12.62 -0.94
N VAL A 45 1.71 -11.95 0.08
CA VAL A 45 1.57 -12.50 1.43
C VAL A 45 0.13 -12.29 1.90
N ASN A 46 -0.58 -13.38 2.12
CA ASN A 46 -1.91 -13.31 2.72
C ASN A 46 -1.77 -13.20 4.24
N GLY A 47 -2.19 -12.05 4.79
CA GLY A 47 -2.17 -11.79 6.22
C GLY A 47 -3.23 -12.55 7.03
N ALA A 48 -4.19 -13.21 6.35
CA ALA A 48 -5.18 -14.06 6.99
C ALA A 48 -4.56 -15.45 7.26
N GLY A 49 -4.22 -15.72 8.51
CA GLY A 49 -3.75 -17.04 8.94
C GLY A 49 -2.26 -17.34 8.69
N GLN A 50 -1.47 -16.34 8.29
CA GLN A 50 -0.01 -16.45 8.15
C GLN A 50 0.70 -15.46 9.08
N ASP A 51 1.87 -15.85 9.57
CA ASP A 51 2.82 -14.92 10.18
C ASP A 51 3.48 -14.09 9.07
N VAL A 52 2.99 -12.86 8.91
CA VAL A 52 3.48 -11.95 7.87
C VAL A 52 4.95 -11.60 8.05
N VAL A 53 5.42 -11.44 9.29
CA VAL A 53 6.81 -11.07 9.58
C VAL A 53 7.72 -12.22 9.17
N ALA A 54 7.44 -13.44 9.62
CA ALA A 54 8.21 -14.63 9.26
C ALA A 54 8.22 -14.83 7.74
N ARG A 55 7.05 -14.63 7.07
CA ARG A 55 6.99 -14.80 5.61
C ARG A 55 7.79 -13.76 4.84
N VAL A 56 7.79 -12.51 5.30
CA VAL A 56 8.63 -11.45 4.70
C VAL A 56 10.11 -11.73 4.93
N GLU A 57 10.49 -12.25 6.10
CA GLU A 57 11.88 -12.65 6.38
C GLU A 57 12.33 -13.82 5.50
N GLU A 58 11.50 -14.82 5.26
CA GLU A 58 11.79 -15.90 4.31
C GLU A 58 12.07 -15.38 2.90
N ILE A 59 11.29 -14.39 2.42
CA ILE A 59 11.46 -13.82 1.08
C ILE A 59 12.73 -12.96 0.99
N THR A 60 13.07 -12.23 2.05
CA THR A 60 14.09 -11.17 2.02
C THR A 60 15.39 -11.53 2.74
N GLY A 61 15.36 -12.51 3.60
CA GLY A 61 16.44 -12.93 4.49
C GLY A 61 16.60 -12.07 5.76
N ARG A 62 16.09 -10.86 5.80
CA ARG A 62 16.28 -9.93 6.94
C ARG A 62 15.30 -8.78 7.05
N GLY A 63 14.18 -8.87 6.36
CA GLY A 63 13.18 -7.79 6.25
C GLY A 63 13.43 -6.84 5.06
N VAL A 64 12.48 -5.93 4.85
CA VAL A 64 12.46 -5.01 3.70
C VAL A 64 13.26 -3.73 3.96
N HIS A 65 13.73 -3.07 2.90
CA HIS A 65 14.38 -1.75 2.98
C HIS A 65 13.35 -0.66 3.28
N HIS A 66 12.19 -0.73 2.62
CA HIS A 66 11.10 0.23 2.74
C HIS A 66 9.80 -0.51 2.98
N ALA A 67 9.10 -0.21 4.06
CA ALA A 67 7.74 -0.65 4.31
C ALA A 67 6.77 0.53 4.14
N PHE A 68 5.62 0.28 3.51
CA PHE A 68 4.57 1.26 3.31
C PHE A 68 3.28 0.74 3.93
N GLU A 69 2.68 1.51 4.81
CA GLU A 69 1.43 1.18 5.48
C GLU A 69 0.31 2.08 4.95
N ALA A 70 -0.74 1.48 4.36
CA ALA A 70 -1.81 2.17 3.66
C ALA A 70 -3.22 1.84 4.19
N ILE A 71 -3.34 1.36 5.44
CA ILE A 71 -4.61 0.97 6.08
C ILE A 71 -4.97 1.92 7.22
N GLY A 72 -3.98 2.28 8.06
CA GLY A 72 -4.15 3.19 9.20
C GLY A 72 -4.57 2.51 10.52
N LEU A 73 -4.36 1.21 10.68
CA LEU A 73 -4.58 0.51 11.94
C LEU A 73 -3.27 0.39 12.72
N GLY A 74 -3.30 0.59 14.05
CA GLY A 74 -2.11 0.44 14.89
C GLY A 74 -1.43 -0.93 14.73
N ALA A 75 -2.21 -1.99 14.52
CA ALA A 75 -1.68 -3.33 14.26
C ALA A 75 -0.92 -3.42 12.92
N THR A 76 -1.43 -2.83 11.85
CA THR A 76 -0.77 -2.84 10.53
C THR A 76 0.43 -1.89 10.50
N GLN A 77 0.37 -0.80 11.24
CA GLN A 77 1.51 0.09 11.48
C GLN A 77 2.63 -0.63 12.23
N ARG A 78 2.30 -1.39 13.28
CA ARG A 78 3.25 -2.24 14.00
C ARG A 78 3.87 -3.29 13.07
N GLN A 79 3.05 -3.98 12.29
CA GLN A 79 3.50 -4.96 11.31
C GLN A 79 4.48 -4.35 10.28
N ALA A 80 4.19 -3.13 9.78
CA ALA A 80 5.10 -2.43 8.87
C ALA A 80 6.47 -2.15 9.51
N ILE A 81 6.51 -1.81 10.80
CA ILE A 81 7.78 -1.65 11.53
C ILE A 81 8.51 -3.00 11.64
N GLU A 82 7.80 -4.06 12.01
CA GLU A 82 8.40 -5.37 12.26
C GLU A 82 9.00 -6.01 11.01
N VAL A 83 8.33 -5.89 9.85
CA VAL A 83 8.86 -6.40 8.58
C VAL A 83 10.03 -5.59 8.03
N THR A 84 10.32 -4.42 8.62
CA THR A 84 11.42 -3.55 8.16
C THR A 84 12.73 -3.96 8.81
N ARG A 85 13.76 -4.14 8.00
CA ARG A 85 15.11 -4.48 8.46
C ARG A 85 15.74 -3.37 9.32
N THR A 86 16.85 -3.68 9.95
CA THR A 86 17.73 -2.67 10.56
C THR A 86 18.23 -1.69 9.49
N GLY A 87 18.19 -0.39 9.78
CA GLY A 87 18.55 0.68 8.86
C GLY A 87 17.55 0.87 7.72
N GLY A 88 16.32 0.40 7.86
CA GLY A 88 15.26 0.58 6.87
C GLY A 88 14.27 1.69 7.24
N ASP A 89 13.38 2.00 6.30
CA ASP A 89 12.43 3.10 6.38
C ASP A 89 10.99 2.58 6.40
N VAL A 90 10.17 3.16 7.27
CA VAL A 90 8.73 2.88 7.36
C VAL A 90 7.96 4.12 6.97
N HIS A 91 7.01 3.99 6.06
CA HIS A 91 6.20 5.07 5.53
C HIS A 91 4.72 4.85 5.92
N PHE A 92 4.17 5.76 6.71
CA PHE A 92 2.76 5.74 7.12
C PHE A 92 1.94 6.66 6.23
N ILE A 93 1.00 6.09 5.47
CA ILE A 93 0.10 6.78 4.54
C ILE A 93 -1.36 6.60 4.99
N GLY A 94 -1.68 5.45 5.58
CA GLY A 94 -3.02 5.16 6.08
C GLY A 94 -3.45 6.16 7.14
N ILE A 95 -4.67 6.72 7.01
CA ILE A 95 -5.21 7.64 8.02
C ILE A 95 -5.46 6.85 9.32
N PRO A 96 -4.83 7.24 10.45
CA PRO A 96 -4.93 6.49 11.69
C PRO A 96 -6.37 6.35 12.20
N ARG A 97 -6.74 5.13 12.57
CA ARG A 97 -8.04 4.80 13.16
C ARG A 97 -7.91 3.66 14.17
N GLY A 98 -8.84 3.61 15.10
CA GLY A 98 -8.86 2.58 16.15
C GLY A 98 -7.80 2.82 17.23
N LYS A 99 -7.17 1.75 17.72
CA LYS A 99 -6.12 1.85 18.73
C LYS A 99 -4.85 2.47 18.15
N PRO A 100 -4.22 3.42 18.86
CA PRO A 100 -2.98 4.04 18.38
C PRO A 100 -1.82 3.04 18.31
N LEU A 101 -0.85 3.37 17.47
CA LEU A 101 0.43 2.66 17.45
C LEU A 101 1.21 2.99 18.73
N GLU A 102 1.69 1.96 19.41
CA GLU A 102 2.64 2.09 20.51
C GLU A 102 4.05 1.88 19.99
N LEU A 103 4.98 2.77 20.36
CA LEU A 103 6.37 2.75 19.92
C LEU A 103 7.31 2.69 21.13
N SER A 104 8.29 1.82 21.04
CA SER A 104 9.48 1.88 21.88
C SER A 104 10.60 2.62 21.13
N VAL A 105 10.88 3.86 21.51
CA VAL A 105 11.95 4.64 20.87
C VAL A 105 13.28 3.87 20.92
N MET A 106 13.57 3.20 22.03
CA MET A 106 14.80 2.41 22.19
C MET A 106 14.84 1.23 21.22
N MET A 107 13.79 0.38 21.22
CA MET A 107 13.83 -0.90 20.50
C MET A 107 13.46 -0.75 19.03
N ASP A 108 12.49 0.11 18.72
CA ASP A 108 11.98 0.24 17.35
C ASP A 108 12.86 1.17 16.49
N LEU A 109 13.45 2.21 17.08
CA LEU A 109 14.20 3.23 16.37
C LEU A 109 15.71 3.14 16.63
N LEU A 110 16.17 3.33 17.87
CA LEU A 110 17.59 3.46 18.17
C LEU A 110 18.37 2.17 17.89
N VAL A 111 17.96 1.04 18.48
CA VAL A 111 18.63 -0.25 18.30
C VAL A 111 18.58 -0.72 16.85
N ARG A 112 17.45 -0.49 16.20
CA ARG A 112 17.24 -0.90 14.81
C ARG A 112 17.64 0.16 13.79
N GLN A 113 18.00 1.37 14.21
CA GLN A 113 18.37 2.48 13.33
C GLN A 113 17.34 2.72 12.19
N ARG A 114 16.05 2.60 12.52
CA ARG A 114 14.95 2.76 11.56
C ARG A 114 14.50 4.20 11.50
N SER A 115 14.02 4.62 10.32
CA SER A 115 13.34 5.90 10.13
C SER A 115 11.85 5.69 9.96
N LEU A 116 11.04 6.57 10.56
CA LEU A 116 9.58 6.59 10.39
C LEU A 116 9.18 7.88 9.68
N HIS A 117 8.43 7.75 8.60
CA HIS A 117 8.00 8.86 7.74
C HIS A 117 6.48 8.94 7.70
N GLY A 118 5.91 10.07 8.06
CA GLY A 118 4.51 10.40 7.81
C GLY A 118 4.35 10.97 6.41
N ILE A 119 3.37 10.47 5.65
CA ILE A 119 3.05 10.94 4.30
C ILE A 119 1.60 11.39 4.29
N TYR A 120 1.37 12.67 4.04
CA TYR A 120 0.04 13.25 3.92
C TYR A 120 -0.19 13.72 2.48
N MET A 121 -1.34 13.34 1.88
CA MET A 121 -1.71 13.68 0.49
C MET A 121 -0.58 13.38 -0.52
N GLY A 122 0.15 12.28 -0.29
CA GLY A 122 1.28 11.86 -1.14
C GLY A 122 2.52 12.76 -1.04
N SER A 123 2.54 13.78 -0.18
CA SER A 123 3.61 14.80 -0.12
C SER A 123 3.90 15.41 -1.49
N SER A 124 2.88 15.52 -2.35
CA SER A 124 3.00 15.80 -3.78
C SER A 124 2.82 17.27 -4.13
N ASN A 125 3.45 17.69 -5.21
CA ASN A 125 3.14 18.94 -5.90
C ASN A 125 2.20 18.64 -7.07
N ILE A 126 0.88 18.79 -6.85
CA ILE A 126 -0.16 18.41 -7.81
C ILE A 126 0.01 19.05 -9.20
N ARG A 127 0.52 20.28 -9.27
CA ARG A 127 0.72 21.00 -10.55
C ARG A 127 1.82 20.36 -11.41
N LYS A 128 2.80 19.72 -10.76
CA LYS A 128 3.93 19.06 -11.41
C LYS A 128 3.65 17.58 -11.61
N ASP A 129 3.11 16.93 -10.57
CA ASP A 129 3.04 15.48 -10.51
C ASP A 129 1.89 14.92 -11.31
N ILE A 130 0.72 15.63 -11.39
CA ILE A 130 -0.40 15.17 -12.20
C ILE A 130 -0.05 15.08 -13.70
N PRO A 131 0.52 16.11 -14.34
CA PRO A 131 0.97 16.00 -15.72
C PRO A 131 1.98 14.87 -15.94
N TYR A 132 2.94 14.71 -15.02
CA TYR A 132 3.93 13.64 -15.09
C TYR A 132 3.28 12.24 -15.02
N TYR A 133 2.34 12.01 -14.14
CA TYR A 133 1.62 10.73 -14.07
C TYR A 133 0.74 10.50 -15.30
N ALA A 134 0.14 11.54 -15.86
CA ALA A 134 -0.62 11.44 -17.09
C ALA A 134 0.29 11.01 -18.28
N GLU A 135 1.50 11.56 -18.38
CA GLU A 135 2.48 11.14 -19.38
C GLU A 135 2.89 9.67 -19.20
N LEU A 136 3.15 9.23 -17.97
CA LEU A 136 3.46 7.83 -17.68
C LEU A 136 2.32 6.89 -18.08
N TYR A 137 1.08 7.29 -17.83
CA TYR A 137 -0.10 6.54 -18.25
C TYR A 137 -0.20 6.45 -19.77
N LEU A 138 -0.09 7.57 -20.48
CA LEU A 138 -0.12 7.60 -21.95
C LEU A 138 1.00 6.79 -22.60
N GLN A 139 2.15 6.66 -21.94
CA GLN A 139 3.26 5.80 -22.35
C GLN A 139 3.04 4.31 -21.99
N GLY A 140 1.93 3.94 -21.36
CA GLY A 140 1.67 2.57 -20.88
C GLY A 140 2.57 2.11 -19.72
N ARG A 141 3.26 3.05 -19.06
CA ARG A 141 4.16 2.78 -17.93
C ARG A 141 3.46 2.79 -16.59
N LEU A 142 2.32 3.48 -16.47
CA LEU A 142 1.47 3.53 -15.29
C LEU A 142 0.10 2.94 -15.62
N ASN A 143 -0.30 1.93 -14.88
CA ASN A 143 -1.61 1.30 -15.05
C ASN A 143 -2.62 2.00 -14.13
N LEU A 144 -3.58 2.73 -14.73
CA LEU A 144 -4.69 3.35 -14.01
C LEU A 144 -6.02 2.64 -14.29
N ASP A 145 -6.15 1.98 -15.44
CA ASP A 145 -7.40 1.36 -15.86
C ASP A 145 -7.84 0.22 -14.93
N ASP A 146 -6.91 -0.65 -14.52
CA ASP A 146 -7.19 -1.74 -13.59
C ASP A 146 -7.53 -1.26 -12.15
N LEU A 147 -7.39 0.04 -11.84
CA LEU A 147 -7.90 0.61 -10.58
C LEU A 147 -9.42 0.78 -10.60
N ILE A 148 -10.02 0.93 -11.78
CA ILE A 148 -11.45 1.14 -11.96
C ILE A 148 -12.13 -0.21 -11.80
N ALA A 149 -12.73 -0.44 -10.62
CA ALA A 149 -13.42 -1.70 -10.35
C ALA A 149 -14.87 -1.68 -10.80
N GLN A 150 -15.50 -0.50 -10.85
CA GLN A 150 -16.87 -0.32 -11.33
C GLN A 150 -17.13 1.11 -11.79
N GLU A 151 -18.08 1.23 -12.71
CA GLU A 151 -18.66 2.51 -13.13
C GLU A 151 -20.14 2.51 -12.72
N VAL A 152 -20.59 3.60 -12.12
CA VAL A 152 -21.98 3.77 -11.65
C VAL A 152 -22.53 5.13 -12.10
N GLY A 153 -23.84 5.22 -12.31
CA GLY A 153 -24.51 6.52 -12.41
C GLY A 153 -24.67 7.19 -11.04
N LEU A 154 -25.16 8.42 -11.03
CA LEU A 154 -25.36 9.19 -9.79
C LEU A 154 -26.28 8.48 -8.80
N GLU A 155 -27.28 7.76 -9.30
CA GLU A 155 -28.25 7.02 -8.50
C GLU A 155 -27.62 5.88 -7.70
N GLY A 156 -26.52 5.30 -8.22
CA GLY A 156 -25.80 4.17 -7.62
C GLY A 156 -24.74 4.57 -6.60
N ILE A 157 -24.60 5.86 -6.26
CA ILE A 157 -23.47 6.35 -5.44
C ILE A 157 -23.47 5.76 -4.02
N ASN A 158 -24.64 5.63 -3.39
CA ASN A 158 -24.74 5.08 -2.02
C ASN A 158 -24.32 3.61 -1.99
N GLU A 159 -24.80 2.82 -2.95
CA GLU A 159 -24.41 1.41 -3.09
C GLU A 159 -22.90 1.27 -3.39
N ALA A 160 -22.32 2.18 -4.18
CA ALA A 160 -20.89 2.19 -4.45
C ALA A 160 -20.07 2.49 -3.18
N TYR A 161 -20.53 3.38 -2.31
CA TYR A 161 -19.92 3.61 -1.00
C TYR A 161 -19.99 2.39 -0.09
N GLU A 162 -21.16 1.75 0.03
CA GLU A 162 -21.31 0.52 0.81
C GLU A 162 -20.37 -0.58 0.35
N ARG A 163 -20.26 -0.78 -0.96
CA ARG A 163 -19.30 -1.74 -1.55
C ARG A 163 -17.84 -1.36 -1.27
N GLN A 164 -17.51 -0.07 -1.28
CA GLN A 164 -16.17 0.39 -0.96
C GLN A 164 -15.80 0.13 0.51
N GLU A 165 -16.76 0.25 1.44
CA GLU A 165 -16.54 -0.07 2.86
C GLU A 165 -16.21 -1.54 3.09
N THR A 166 -16.71 -2.46 2.26
CA THR A 166 -16.31 -3.89 2.31
C THR A 166 -14.84 -4.10 1.97
N GLY A 167 -14.21 -3.08 1.40
CA GLY A 167 -12.81 -3.10 1.02
C GLY A 167 -12.48 -3.96 -0.21
N VAL A 168 -13.46 -4.52 -0.90
CA VAL A 168 -13.26 -5.38 -2.09
C VAL A 168 -12.91 -4.53 -3.32
N ILE A 169 -13.43 -3.31 -3.40
CA ILE A 169 -13.33 -2.43 -4.57
C ILE A 169 -12.20 -1.43 -4.42
N ALA A 170 -11.31 -1.34 -5.42
CA ALA A 170 -10.21 -0.39 -5.41
C ALA A 170 -10.70 1.06 -5.66
N ARG A 171 -11.48 1.27 -6.72
CA ARG A 171 -12.07 2.57 -7.09
C ARG A 171 -13.40 2.38 -7.82
N SER A 172 -14.37 3.24 -7.49
CA SER A 172 -15.61 3.40 -8.28
C SER A 172 -15.54 4.73 -9.02
N ILE A 173 -16.02 4.76 -10.26
CA ILE A 173 -16.17 5.99 -11.06
C ILE A 173 -17.65 6.29 -11.21
N ILE A 174 -18.03 7.54 -11.01
CA ILE A 174 -19.37 8.05 -11.28
C ILE A 174 -19.36 8.68 -12.67
N ARG A 175 -20.26 8.20 -13.54
CA ARG A 175 -20.54 8.82 -14.84
C ARG A 175 -21.81 9.66 -14.75
N PHE A 176 -21.72 10.87 -15.23
CA PHE A 176 -22.84 11.83 -15.34
C PHE A 176 -23.44 11.73 -16.74
#